data_4d6c88b793f7f305d8e76905292011c8
#
_entry.id   4d6c88b793f7f305d8e76905292011c8
#
_cell.length_a   1.000
_cell.length_b   1.000
_cell.length_c   1.000
_cell.angle_alpha   90.00
_cell.angle_beta   90.00
_cell.angle_gamma   90.00
#
_symmetry.space_group_name_H-M   'P 1'
#
loop_
_entity.id
_entity.type
_entity.pdbx_description
1 polymer ?
#
loop_
_entity_poly.entity_id
_entity_poly.type
_entity_poly.pdbx_seq_one_letter_code
_entity_poly.pdbx_strand_id
1 'polypeptide(L)'
;MFSFMNPGKSKPAKKGLKIIIVGCGKVGTTLVEQLSKEGHDIIIIDKNAKKVQEIANIYDIMGIVGNGASYSVQMDAGIEDTDLIISVTESDELNLLCCTVAKQVGDCAAIARVRTPDYSKEAGYLREKLGLAMIINPELEAAREAARILFLPSALEVNSFAHG
;
A
#
# COMPACT_ATOMS: atom_id res chain seq x y z
N MET A 1 52.43 4.69 20.20
CA MET A 1 51.53 5.44 19.29
C MET A 1 50.24 4.64 19.17
N PHE A 2 49.27 4.94 20.03
CA PHE A 2 47.99 4.20 20.11
C PHE A 2 46.98 4.90 19.23
N SER A 3 46.55 4.21 18.18
CA SER A 3 45.45 4.63 17.28
C SER A 3 44.10 4.42 18.02
N PHE A 4 43.38 5.48 18.28
CA PHE A 4 42.02 5.43 18.79
C PHE A 4 41.05 4.93 17.71
N MET A 5 40.55 3.71 17.86
CA MET A 5 39.43 3.20 17.11
C MET A 5 38.18 4.03 17.40
N ASN A 6 37.66 4.69 16.41
CA ASN A 6 36.38 5.41 16.46
C ASN A 6 35.25 4.40 16.69
N PRO A 7 34.40 4.56 17.75
CA PRO A 7 33.25 3.70 17.91
C PRO A 7 32.24 4.00 16.79
N GLY A 8 31.86 2.93 16.08
CA GLY A 8 31.00 2.96 14.92
C GLY A 8 29.73 3.79 15.12
N LYS A 9 29.45 4.64 14.17
CA LYS A 9 28.16 5.31 14.00
C LYS A 9 27.09 4.24 13.96
N SER A 10 26.30 4.12 15.05
CA SER A 10 25.07 3.35 15.03
C SER A 10 24.22 3.85 13.87
N LYS A 11 23.82 2.96 12.96
CA LYS A 11 22.85 3.28 11.92
C LYS A 11 21.62 3.86 12.63
N PRO A 12 21.06 5.00 12.18
CA PRO A 12 19.84 5.53 12.78
C PRO A 12 18.75 4.46 12.71
N ALA A 13 18.02 4.28 13.80
CA ALA A 13 16.87 3.39 13.84
C ALA A 13 15.98 3.71 12.62
N LYS A 14 15.56 2.68 11.88
CA LYS A 14 14.76 2.84 10.66
C LYS A 14 13.47 3.57 11.06
N LYS A 15 13.35 4.84 10.73
CA LYS A 15 12.15 5.62 10.94
C LYS A 15 11.03 4.94 10.16
N GLY A 16 9.87 4.71 10.79
CA GLY A 16 8.71 4.14 10.09
C GLY A 16 8.36 5.00 8.86
N LEU A 17 7.80 4.37 7.83
CA LEU A 17 7.32 5.07 6.64
C LEU A 17 6.02 5.81 6.97
N LYS A 18 5.77 6.94 6.30
CA LYS A 18 4.47 7.59 6.24
C LYS A 18 3.66 6.97 5.11
N ILE A 19 2.53 6.35 5.44
CA ILE A 19 1.72 5.58 4.50
C ILE A 19 0.29 6.09 4.48
N ILE A 20 -0.22 6.42 3.30
CA ILE A 20 -1.64 6.70 3.09
C ILE A 20 -2.32 5.45 2.53
N ILE A 21 -3.39 4.99 3.17
CA ILE A 21 -4.23 3.89 2.69
C ILE A 21 -5.58 4.45 2.29
N VAL A 22 -6.01 4.23 1.05
CA VAL A 22 -7.32 4.66 0.53
C VAL A 22 -8.23 3.45 0.42
N GLY A 23 -9.29 3.43 1.23
CA GLY A 23 -10.29 2.36 1.30
C GLY A 23 -10.29 1.62 2.63
N CYS A 24 -11.42 1.67 3.33
CA CYS A 24 -11.69 0.98 4.61
C CYS A 24 -12.38 -0.38 4.43
N GLY A 25 -12.16 -1.06 3.31
CA GLY A 25 -12.62 -2.43 3.08
C GLY A 25 -11.73 -3.47 3.78
N LYS A 26 -12.01 -4.76 3.56
CA LYS A 26 -11.24 -5.85 4.19
C LYS A 26 -9.73 -5.72 3.95
N VAL A 27 -9.33 -5.47 2.69
CA VAL A 27 -7.91 -5.32 2.34
C VAL A 27 -7.29 -4.12 3.04
N GLY A 28 -7.94 -2.95 3.00
CA GLY A 28 -7.43 -1.75 3.66
C GLY A 28 -7.29 -1.92 5.18
N THR A 29 -8.29 -2.50 5.84
CA THR A 29 -8.25 -2.78 7.28
C THR A 29 -7.12 -3.76 7.63
N THR A 30 -6.94 -4.83 6.84
CA THR A 30 -5.85 -5.78 7.04
C THR A 30 -4.48 -5.12 6.87
N LEU A 31 -4.33 -4.23 5.87
CA LEU A 31 -3.09 -3.46 5.69
C LEU A 31 -2.81 -2.54 6.89
N VAL A 32 -3.82 -1.81 7.37
CA VAL A 32 -3.69 -0.98 8.57
C VAL A 32 -3.22 -1.83 9.75
N GLU A 33 -3.86 -2.97 10.00
CA GLU A 33 -3.50 -3.87 11.09
C GLU A 33 -2.04 -4.35 11.03
N GLN A 34 -1.57 -4.78 9.86
CA GLN A 34 -0.22 -5.31 9.72
C GLN A 34 0.83 -4.19 9.80
N LEU A 35 0.62 -3.09 9.05
CA LEU A 35 1.60 -2.00 8.96
C LEU A 35 1.70 -1.19 10.26
N SER A 36 0.61 -1.08 11.04
CA SER A 36 0.65 -0.46 12.38
C SER A 36 1.56 -1.24 13.33
N LYS A 37 1.56 -2.58 13.26
CA LYS A 37 2.44 -3.44 14.09
C LYS A 37 3.92 -3.28 13.73
N GLU A 38 4.22 -2.85 12.51
CA GLU A 38 5.58 -2.61 12.03
C GLU A 38 6.11 -1.21 12.38
N GLY A 39 5.29 -0.36 13.01
CA GLY A 39 5.67 0.97 13.48
C GLY A 39 5.71 2.02 12.37
N HIS A 40 4.86 1.86 11.34
CA HIS A 40 4.65 2.88 10.30
C HIS A 40 3.64 3.93 10.76
N ASP A 41 3.76 5.15 10.24
CA ASP A 41 2.81 6.25 10.43
C ASP A 41 1.73 6.16 9.35
N ILE A 42 0.50 5.82 9.75
CA ILE A 42 -0.58 5.47 8.82
C ILE A 42 -1.69 6.49 8.87
N ILE A 43 -2.14 6.89 7.69
CA ILE A 43 -3.35 7.69 7.50
C ILE A 43 -4.32 6.89 6.62
N ILE A 44 -5.58 6.75 7.06
CA ILE A 44 -6.61 6.07 6.28
C ILE A 44 -7.62 7.06 5.72
N ILE A 45 -7.99 6.89 4.44
CA ILE A 45 -8.98 7.73 3.75
C ILE A 45 -10.11 6.83 3.24
N ASP A 46 -11.36 7.21 3.53
CA ASP A 46 -12.56 6.59 2.97
C ASP A 46 -13.72 7.59 2.97
N LYS A 47 -14.71 7.39 2.10
CA LYS A 47 -15.95 8.18 2.10
C LYS A 47 -16.87 7.83 3.25
N ASN A 48 -16.75 6.65 3.84
CA ASN A 48 -17.58 6.16 4.93
C ASN A 48 -17.02 6.62 6.29
N ALA A 49 -17.59 7.70 6.82
CA ALA A 49 -17.16 8.29 8.10
C ALA A 49 -17.16 7.30 9.27
N LYS A 50 -18.14 6.39 9.33
CA LYS A 50 -18.24 5.40 10.41
C LYS A 50 -17.07 4.43 10.37
N LYS A 51 -16.76 3.88 9.19
CA LYS A 51 -15.61 2.96 9.03
C LYS A 51 -14.28 3.64 9.32
N VAL A 52 -14.09 4.88 8.84
CA VAL A 52 -12.88 5.67 9.13
C VAL A 52 -12.70 5.81 10.63
N GLN A 53 -13.74 6.21 11.34
CA GLN A 53 -13.69 6.44 12.78
C GLN A 53 -13.44 5.16 13.58
N GLU A 54 -14.08 4.05 13.19
CA GLU A 54 -13.85 2.73 13.81
C GLU A 54 -12.38 2.29 13.68
N ILE A 55 -11.82 2.35 12.47
CA ILE A 55 -10.45 1.93 12.21
C ILE A 55 -9.45 2.86 12.88
N ALA A 56 -9.65 4.18 12.78
CA ALA A 56 -8.80 5.17 13.41
C ALA A 56 -8.72 4.97 14.94
N ASN A 57 -9.84 4.70 15.59
CA ASN A 57 -9.89 4.45 17.04
C ASN A 57 -9.25 3.10 17.43
N ILE A 58 -9.45 2.03 16.64
CA ILE A 58 -8.91 0.70 16.97
C ILE A 58 -7.37 0.69 16.89
N TYR A 59 -6.81 1.34 15.88
CA TYR A 59 -5.37 1.29 15.61
C TYR A 59 -4.59 2.55 16.01
N ASP A 60 -5.28 3.53 16.62
CA ASP A 60 -4.70 4.82 17.03
C ASP A 60 -3.97 5.54 15.88
N ILE A 61 -4.66 5.63 14.73
CA ILE A 61 -4.14 6.25 13.51
C ILE A 61 -5.00 7.43 13.08
N MET A 62 -4.49 8.28 12.19
CA MET A 62 -5.27 9.37 11.61
C MET A 62 -6.25 8.83 10.56
N GLY A 63 -7.50 9.30 10.63
CA GLY A 63 -8.54 9.00 9.65
C GLY A 63 -9.09 10.25 8.99
N ILE A 64 -9.21 10.25 7.67
CA ILE A 64 -9.77 11.36 6.88
C ILE A 64 -11.00 10.86 6.12
N VAL A 65 -12.11 11.55 6.29
CA VAL A 65 -13.36 11.23 5.57
C VAL A 65 -13.40 12.02 4.27
N GLY A 66 -13.34 11.32 3.13
CA GLY A 66 -13.38 12.00 1.84
C GLY A 66 -13.15 11.08 0.65
N ASN A 67 -13.16 11.68 -0.54
CA ASN A 67 -12.81 11.00 -1.76
C ASN A 67 -11.28 10.97 -1.93
N GLY A 68 -10.67 9.79 -1.86
CA GLY A 68 -9.22 9.64 -1.98
C GLY A 68 -8.60 10.12 -3.31
N ALA A 69 -9.41 10.30 -4.36
CA ALA A 69 -8.96 10.93 -5.61
C ALA A 69 -9.05 12.46 -5.60
N SER A 70 -9.56 13.07 -4.52
CA SER A 70 -9.60 14.52 -4.40
C SER A 70 -8.23 15.06 -4.00
N TYR A 71 -7.74 16.04 -4.76
CA TYR A 71 -6.51 16.75 -4.46
C TYR A 71 -6.50 17.33 -3.03
N SER A 72 -7.60 18.02 -2.64
CA SER A 72 -7.69 18.62 -1.30
C SER A 72 -7.64 17.57 -0.19
N VAL A 73 -8.31 16.44 -0.35
CA VAL A 73 -8.29 15.33 0.62
C VAL A 73 -6.89 14.73 0.75
N GLN A 74 -6.17 14.57 -0.37
CA GLN A 74 -4.79 14.09 -0.33
C GLN A 74 -3.84 15.10 0.30
N MET A 75 -4.05 16.40 0.07
CA MET A 75 -3.29 17.47 0.74
C MET A 75 -3.54 17.48 2.25
N ASP A 76 -4.80 17.35 2.68
CA ASP A 76 -5.16 17.24 4.09
C ASP A 76 -4.53 15.99 4.75
N ALA A 77 -4.31 14.94 3.96
CA ALA A 77 -3.60 13.73 4.40
C ALA A 77 -2.06 13.86 4.37
N GLY A 78 -1.51 14.98 3.94
CA GLY A 78 -0.08 15.21 3.89
C GLY A 78 0.65 14.43 2.81
N ILE A 79 0.05 14.33 1.61
CA ILE A 79 0.59 13.57 0.48
C ILE A 79 2.00 14.03 0.07
N GLU A 80 2.34 15.30 0.26
CA GLU A 80 3.65 15.86 -0.10
C GLU A 80 4.80 15.24 0.71
N ASP A 81 4.53 14.84 1.96
CA ASP A 81 5.51 14.22 2.86
C ASP A 81 5.32 12.71 3.01
N THR A 82 4.50 12.11 2.17
CA THR A 82 4.15 10.68 2.22
C THR A 82 5.19 9.85 1.45
N ASP A 83 5.59 8.71 2.01
CA ASP A 83 6.50 7.76 1.34
C ASP A 83 5.75 6.81 0.40
N LEU A 84 4.53 6.42 0.78
CA LEU A 84 3.75 5.42 0.06
C LEU A 84 2.25 5.69 0.13
N ILE A 85 1.57 5.65 -1.01
CA ILE A 85 0.11 5.56 -1.08
C ILE A 85 -0.34 4.19 -1.59
N ILE A 86 -1.33 3.58 -0.91
CA ILE A 86 -1.92 2.30 -1.30
C ILE A 86 -3.42 2.50 -1.48
N SER A 87 -3.93 2.37 -2.71
CA SER A 87 -5.36 2.52 -3.00
C SER A 87 -6.02 1.16 -3.25
N VAL A 88 -6.96 0.79 -2.36
CA VAL A 88 -7.62 -0.53 -2.29
C VAL A 88 -9.14 -0.42 -2.12
N THR A 89 -9.74 0.60 -2.74
CA THR A 89 -11.20 0.76 -2.77
C THR A 89 -11.88 -0.33 -3.62
N GLU A 90 -13.18 -0.29 -3.72
CA GLU A 90 -13.95 -1.25 -4.54
C GLU A 90 -13.89 -0.96 -6.05
N SER A 91 -13.46 0.24 -6.48
CA SER A 91 -13.34 0.64 -7.89
C SER A 91 -11.88 0.68 -8.33
N ASP A 92 -11.56 -0.07 -9.37
CA ASP A 92 -10.23 -0.11 -9.99
C ASP A 92 -9.86 1.27 -10.57
N GLU A 93 -10.82 1.94 -11.22
CA GLU A 93 -10.63 3.28 -11.80
C GLU A 93 -10.33 4.30 -10.70
N LEU A 94 -11.05 4.22 -9.57
CA LEU A 94 -10.79 5.11 -8.43
C LEU A 94 -9.41 4.84 -7.84
N ASN A 95 -8.99 3.58 -7.74
CA ASN A 95 -7.67 3.22 -7.24
C ASN A 95 -6.55 3.78 -8.13
N LEU A 96 -6.69 3.63 -9.45
CA LEU A 96 -5.75 4.20 -10.41
C LEU A 96 -5.74 5.73 -10.35
N LEU A 97 -6.91 6.36 -10.25
CA LEU A 97 -7.01 7.83 -10.17
C LEU A 97 -6.39 8.37 -8.88
N CYS A 98 -6.65 7.74 -7.73
CA CYS A 98 -6.02 8.13 -6.46
C CYS A 98 -4.49 8.13 -6.56
N CYS A 99 -3.93 7.06 -7.12
CA CYS A 99 -2.49 6.93 -7.30
C CYS A 99 -1.94 7.94 -8.32
N THR A 100 -2.68 8.20 -9.41
CA THR A 100 -2.28 9.19 -10.42
C THR A 100 -2.24 10.60 -9.84
N VAL A 101 -3.25 11.01 -9.07
CA VAL A 101 -3.27 12.31 -8.39
C VAL A 101 -2.10 12.41 -7.42
N ALA A 102 -1.87 11.38 -6.61
CA ALA A 102 -0.76 11.34 -5.67
C ALA A 102 0.61 11.52 -6.34
N LYS A 103 0.81 10.89 -7.49
CA LYS A 103 2.05 11.03 -8.29
C LYS A 103 2.25 12.41 -8.91
N GLN A 104 1.18 13.18 -9.11
CA GLN A 104 1.28 14.56 -9.62
C GLN A 104 1.55 15.58 -8.51
N VAL A 105 1.19 15.26 -7.28
CA VAL A 105 1.28 16.16 -6.12
C VAL A 105 2.53 15.90 -5.30
N GLY A 106 2.83 14.63 -5.05
CA GLY A 106 3.96 14.18 -4.23
C GLY A 106 4.90 13.26 -5.01
N ASP A 107 6.03 12.95 -4.40
CA ASP A 107 7.04 12.03 -4.96
C ASP A 107 6.95 10.62 -4.33
N CYS A 108 5.79 10.27 -3.77
CA CYS A 108 5.57 9.01 -3.09
C CYS A 108 5.54 7.82 -4.06
N ALA A 109 5.89 6.63 -3.57
CA ALA A 109 5.56 5.39 -4.25
C ALA A 109 4.03 5.19 -4.24
N ALA A 110 3.46 4.61 -5.31
CA ALA A 110 2.03 4.42 -5.42
C ALA A 110 1.69 2.97 -5.81
N ILE A 111 0.78 2.34 -5.05
CA ILE A 111 0.29 0.98 -5.28
C ILE A 111 -1.22 1.02 -5.49
N ALA A 112 -1.70 0.52 -6.61
CA ALA A 112 -3.11 0.42 -6.94
C ALA A 112 -3.60 -1.02 -6.97
N ARG A 113 -4.76 -1.29 -6.35
CA ARG A 113 -5.47 -2.55 -6.52
C ARG A 113 -6.30 -2.51 -7.80
N VAL A 114 -6.12 -3.51 -8.66
CA VAL A 114 -6.85 -3.67 -9.92
C VAL A 114 -7.26 -5.13 -10.08
N ARG A 115 -8.57 -5.40 -10.15
CA ARG A 115 -9.15 -6.75 -10.22
C ARG A 115 -9.70 -7.09 -11.60
N THR A 116 -10.17 -6.07 -12.31
CA THR A 116 -10.80 -6.23 -13.63
C THR A 116 -9.83 -6.86 -14.60
N PRO A 117 -10.20 -7.98 -15.26
CA PRO A 117 -9.31 -8.72 -16.18
C PRO A 117 -8.74 -7.86 -17.31
N ASP A 118 -9.50 -6.91 -17.82
CA ASP A 118 -9.06 -6.04 -18.92
C ASP A 118 -7.88 -5.14 -18.49
N TYR A 119 -7.98 -4.50 -17.31
CA TYR A 119 -6.86 -3.72 -16.77
C TYR A 119 -5.69 -4.61 -16.32
N SER A 120 -5.99 -5.80 -15.81
CA SER A 120 -4.93 -6.73 -15.35
C SER A 120 -4.05 -7.20 -16.52
N LYS A 121 -4.59 -7.35 -17.72
CA LYS A 121 -3.82 -7.67 -18.93
C LYS A 121 -2.88 -6.53 -19.33
N GLU A 122 -3.27 -5.30 -19.04
CA GLU A 122 -2.52 -4.09 -19.37
C GLU A 122 -1.76 -3.51 -18.18
N ALA A 123 -1.68 -4.26 -17.07
CA ALA A 123 -1.09 -3.76 -15.81
C ALA A 123 0.35 -3.23 -15.98
N GLY A 124 1.15 -3.86 -16.83
CA GLY A 124 2.52 -3.40 -17.15
C GLY A 124 2.52 -2.01 -17.80
N TYR A 125 1.66 -1.82 -18.79
CA TYR A 125 1.49 -0.54 -19.49
C TYR A 125 0.96 0.55 -18.55
N LEU A 126 -0.11 0.26 -17.79
CA LEU A 126 -0.70 1.20 -16.84
C LEU A 126 0.30 1.59 -15.77
N ARG A 127 1.04 0.63 -15.20
CA ARG A 127 2.08 0.88 -14.22
C ARG A 127 3.13 1.87 -14.74
N GLU A 128 3.65 1.61 -15.93
CA GLU A 128 4.68 2.45 -16.56
C GLU A 128 4.14 3.85 -16.85
N LYS A 129 2.98 3.97 -17.52
CA LYS A 129 2.43 5.25 -17.97
C LYS A 129 1.90 6.12 -16.85
N LEU A 130 1.38 5.52 -15.77
CA LEU A 130 0.90 6.25 -14.60
C LEU A 130 1.99 6.42 -13.53
N GLY A 131 3.20 5.91 -13.75
CA GLY A 131 4.31 6.01 -12.80
C GLY A 131 4.08 5.27 -11.49
N LEU A 132 3.31 4.17 -11.52
CA LEU A 132 3.01 3.39 -10.32
C LEU A 132 4.16 2.46 -9.95
N ALA A 133 4.42 2.32 -8.66
CA ALA A 133 5.39 1.35 -8.15
C ALA A 133 4.89 -0.09 -8.40
N MET A 134 3.58 -0.33 -8.17
CA MET A 134 2.98 -1.65 -8.31
C MET A 134 1.48 -1.55 -8.63
N ILE A 135 0.97 -2.54 -9.38
CA ILE A 135 -0.45 -2.88 -9.49
C ILE A 135 -0.64 -4.25 -8.87
N ILE A 136 -1.59 -4.41 -7.96
CA ILE A 136 -1.86 -5.65 -7.25
C ILE A 136 -3.27 -6.16 -7.52
N ASN A 137 -3.42 -7.49 -7.62
CA ASN A 137 -4.69 -8.19 -7.63
C ASN A 137 -4.65 -9.29 -6.55
N PRO A 138 -5.00 -8.97 -5.30
CA PRO A 138 -4.88 -9.91 -4.18
C PRO A 138 -5.68 -11.19 -4.40
N GLU A 139 -6.82 -11.11 -5.03
CA GLU A 139 -7.68 -12.26 -5.32
C GLU A 139 -7.02 -13.22 -6.31
N LEU A 140 -6.40 -12.69 -7.36
CA LEU A 140 -5.69 -13.50 -8.36
C LEU A 140 -4.43 -14.14 -7.77
N GLU A 141 -3.69 -13.40 -6.96
CA GLU A 141 -2.49 -13.94 -6.30
C GLU A 141 -2.85 -15.05 -5.30
N ALA A 142 -3.91 -14.86 -4.52
CA ALA A 142 -4.41 -15.90 -3.61
C ALA A 142 -4.89 -17.15 -4.40
N ALA A 143 -5.58 -16.97 -5.53
CA ALA A 143 -6.01 -18.07 -6.37
C ALA A 143 -4.82 -18.83 -7.01
N ARG A 144 -3.79 -18.11 -7.44
CA ARG A 144 -2.54 -18.70 -7.96
C ARG A 144 -1.83 -19.52 -6.91
N GLU A 145 -1.73 -19.00 -5.69
CA GLU A 145 -1.07 -19.69 -4.59
C GLU A 145 -1.84 -20.96 -4.18
N ALA A 146 -3.17 -20.88 -4.09
CA ALA A 146 -4.01 -22.05 -3.86
C ALA A 146 -3.84 -23.11 -4.97
N ALA A 147 -3.77 -22.70 -6.24
CA ALA A 147 -3.53 -23.61 -7.34
C ALA A 147 -2.14 -24.30 -7.24
N ARG A 148 -1.10 -23.58 -6.86
CA ARG A 148 0.24 -24.16 -6.64
C ARG A 148 0.23 -25.26 -5.59
N ILE A 149 -0.46 -25.04 -4.46
CA ILE A 149 -0.58 -26.05 -3.40
C ILE A 149 -1.31 -27.30 -3.89
N LEU A 150 -2.34 -27.13 -4.71
CA LEU A 150 -3.10 -28.25 -5.30
C LEU A 150 -2.26 -29.09 -6.28
N PHE A 151 -1.33 -28.45 -7.01
CA PHE A 151 -0.41 -29.18 -7.91
C PHE A 151 0.74 -29.87 -7.16
N LEU A 152 1.03 -29.48 -5.92
CA LEU A 152 2.10 -30.04 -5.09
C LEU A 152 1.55 -30.46 -3.71
N PRO A 153 0.65 -31.46 -3.64
CA PRO A 153 -0.07 -31.78 -2.40
C PRO A 153 0.82 -32.25 -1.23
N SER A 154 2.08 -32.57 -1.50
CA SER A 154 3.07 -32.94 -0.46
C SER A 154 3.95 -31.77 -0.01
N ALA A 155 3.83 -30.57 -0.60
CA ALA A 155 4.61 -29.42 -0.21
C ALA A 155 3.87 -28.59 0.84
N LEU A 156 4.51 -28.36 1.99
CA LEU A 156 3.98 -27.49 3.05
C LEU A 156 4.19 -26.01 2.72
N GLU A 157 5.19 -25.70 1.89
CA GLU A 157 5.52 -24.34 1.46
C GLU A 157 6.15 -24.39 0.06
N VAL A 158 5.71 -23.48 -0.82
CA VAL A 158 6.24 -23.34 -2.17
C VAL A 158 6.66 -21.88 -2.40
N ASN A 159 7.96 -21.64 -2.41
CA ASN A 159 8.53 -20.33 -2.70
C ASN A 159 9.03 -20.28 -4.14
N SER A 160 8.63 -19.24 -4.90
CA SER A 160 9.20 -19.03 -6.24
C SER A 160 10.51 -18.25 -6.14
N PHE A 161 11.58 -18.81 -6.71
CA PHE A 161 12.86 -18.12 -6.90
C PHE A 161 12.90 -17.53 -8.31
N ALA A 162 13.16 -16.22 -8.40
CA ALA A 162 13.54 -15.52 -9.63
C ALA A 162 12.78 -15.94 -10.90
N HIS A 163 11.59 -15.43 -11.10
CA HIS A 163 10.82 -15.56 -12.36
C HIS A 163 10.49 -17.00 -12.81
N GLY A 164 10.33 -17.92 -11.88
CA GLY A 164 9.83 -19.27 -12.18
C GLY A 164 8.33 -19.35 -12.39
#